data_c8e8636e8563754ca644d617d408393a
#
_entry.id   c8e8636e8563754ca644d617d408393a
#
_cell.length_a   1.000
_cell.length_b   1.000
_cell.length_c   1.000
_cell.angle_alpha   90.00
_cell.angle_beta   90.00
_cell.angle_gamma   90.00
#
_symmetry.space_group_name_H-M   'P 1'
#
loop_
_entity.id
_entity.type
_entity.pdbx_description
1 polymer ?
#
loop_
_entity_poly.entity_id
_entity_poly.type
_entity_poly.pdbx_seq_one_letter_code
_entity_poly.pdbx_strand_id
1 'polypeptide(L)'
;MGTTLGTLSNLAIYIGLVVLGAFLGSRKALRSRPLVWVSKLQFVALMILIVTLGVNLGANDEVVSSLGEIGLSALVITVFAMAGSLVALTLLRRFVLKLDRYGLPRGSEAAREEESHQASKADNSLTLWIVVAVVLGMLAGRFVLPAAVTVHCGTIINFGLYLLLFMVGMDMGKQGTFLSDVKTAGFQVLLVPVAVCLGSLVCAAVAGLFLPLGIKDSMAAASGMGWYSLAPTLLAPYSLSVSAVAFLSNVMREIFSIISIPFVAKYIGYVECASLPGAAAMDTVLPVVVGATHERITIYSFTSGVVLSLAVPILVPAIVAIPF
;
A
#
# COMPACT_ATOMS: atom_id res chain seq x y z
N MET A 1 -16.67 16.91 6.35
CA MET A 1 -15.82 17.29 7.49
C MET A 1 -15.49 16.12 8.42
N GLY A 2 -16.41 15.19 8.71
CA GLY A 2 -16.13 14.05 9.60
C GLY A 2 -15.08 13.06 9.09
N THR A 3 -15.01 12.81 7.80
CA THR A 3 -14.07 11.85 7.19
C THR A 3 -12.61 12.34 7.21
N THR A 4 -12.37 13.63 6.97
CA THR A 4 -11.01 14.21 7.01
C THR A 4 -10.45 14.25 8.43
N LEU A 5 -11.29 14.54 9.45
CA LEU A 5 -10.88 14.53 10.85
C LEU A 5 -10.51 13.11 11.31
N GLY A 6 -11.30 12.10 10.90
CA GLY A 6 -11.02 10.69 11.16
C GLY A 6 -9.70 10.22 10.53
N THR A 7 -9.43 10.64 9.29
CA THR A 7 -8.17 10.30 8.60
C THR A 7 -6.96 10.93 9.30
N LEU A 8 -7.05 12.20 9.69
CA LEU A 8 -5.98 12.89 10.43
C LEU A 8 -5.72 12.24 11.80
N SER A 9 -6.79 11.82 12.49
CA SER A 9 -6.69 11.09 13.76
C SER A 9 -5.96 9.76 13.60
N ASN A 10 -6.34 8.95 12.60
CA ASN A 10 -5.68 7.67 12.32
C ASN A 10 -4.21 7.88 11.95
N LEU A 11 -3.93 8.88 11.11
CA LEU A 11 -2.57 9.25 10.74
C LEU A 11 -1.70 9.60 11.95
N ALA A 12 -2.25 10.41 12.87
CA ALA A 12 -1.56 10.77 14.11
C ALA A 12 -1.27 9.53 14.98
N ILE A 13 -2.20 8.58 15.05
CA ILE A 13 -2.01 7.30 15.75
C ILE A 13 -0.90 6.49 15.09
N TYR A 14 -0.90 6.34 13.76
CA TYR A 14 0.11 5.57 13.03
C TYR A 14 1.52 6.15 13.23
N ILE A 15 1.68 7.46 13.04
CA ILE A 15 2.95 8.14 13.28
C ILE A 15 3.37 7.99 14.75
N GLY A 16 2.44 8.19 15.68
CA GLY A 16 2.68 8.04 17.12
C GLY A 16 3.19 6.65 17.48
N LEU A 17 2.61 5.59 16.92
CA LEU A 17 3.02 4.21 17.15
C LEU A 17 4.42 3.92 16.61
N VAL A 18 4.73 4.37 15.39
CA VAL A 18 6.07 4.21 14.79
C VAL A 18 7.12 4.96 15.62
N VAL A 19 6.85 6.21 15.99
CA VAL A 19 7.78 7.02 16.81
C VAL A 19 7.98 6.42 18.20
N LEU A 20 6.91 5.96 18.83
CA LEU A 20 6.95 5.31 20.15
C LEU A 20 7.75 4.00 20.07
N GLY A 21 7.52 3.19 19.03
CA GLY A 21 8.31 2.00 18.74
C GLY A 21 9.79 2.33 18.55
N ALA A 22 10.10 3.31 17.71
CA ALA A 22 11.48 3.75 17.44
C ALA A 22 12.20 4.26 18.71
N PHE A 23 11.49 5.00 19.54
CA PHE A 23 12.01 5.48 20.82
C PHE A 23 12.33 4.31 21.76
N LEU A 24 11.45 3.33 21.89
CA LEU A 24 11.70 2.15 22.73
C LEU A 24 12.82 1.28 22.16
N GLY A 25 12.84 1.05 20.85
CA GLY A 25 13.87 0.28 20.15
C GLY A 25 15.28 0.89 20.27
N SER A 26 15.37 2.22 20.33
CA SER A 26 16.65 2.94 20.47
C SER A 26 17.26 2.84 21.85
N ARG A 27 16.51 2.37 22.87
CA ARG A 27 17.04 2.24 24.23
C ARG A 27 18.15 1.17 24.31
N LYS A 28 19.24 1.49 25.01
CA LYS A 28 20.43 0.63 25.19
C LYS A 28 20.09 -0.80 25.64
N ALA A 29 19.08 -0.98 26.51
CA ALA A 29 18.66 -2.27 27.03
C ALA A 29 18.05 -3.21 25.95
N LEU A 30 17.42 -2.67 24.92
CA LEU A 30 16.81 -3.41 23.81
C LEU A 30 17.76 -3.53 22.61
N ARG A 31 18.62 -2.54 22.41
CA ARG A 31 19.58 -2.49 21.30
C ARG A 31 20.62 -3.61 21.35
N SER A 32 21.01 -4.05 22.55
CA SER A 32 22.04 -5.08 22.78
C SER A 32 21.50 -6.54 22.75
N ARG A 33 20.17 -6.73 22.73
CA ARG A 33 19.58 -8.08 22.75
C ARG A 33 19.11 -8.50 21.36
N PRO A 34 19.38 -9.76 20.92
CA PRO A 34 18.77 -10.31 19.71
C PRO A 34 17.27 -10.49 19.97
N LEU A 35 16.42 -9.67 19.33
CA LEU A 35 14.97 -9.74 19.48
C LEU A 35 14.36 -10.73 18.47
N VAL A 36 14.87 -11.95 18.41
CA VAL A 36 14.38 -13.01 17.50
C VAL A 36 12.88 -13.27 17.66
N TRP A 37 12.35 -13.08 18.87
CA TRP A 37 10.92 -13.22 19.13
C TRP A 37 10.08 -12.12 18.47
N VAL A 38 10.64 -10.90 18.30
CA VAL A 38 9.96 -9.78 17.64
C VAL A 38 9.74 -10.11 16.17
N SER A 39 10.77 -10.59 15.45
CA SER A 39 10.64 -10.97 14.04
C SER A 39 9.66 -12.13 13.84
N LYS A 40 9.62 -13.10 14.76
CA LYS A 40 8.62 -14.18 14.73
C LYS A 40 7.21 -13.65 14.96
N LEU A 41 7.04 -12.75 15.92
CA LEU A 41 5.75 -12.14 16.23
C LEU A 41 5.26 -11.25 15.08
N GLN A 42 6.16 -10.50 14.45
CA GLN A 42 5.85 -9.72 13.22
C GLN A 42 5.34 -10.64 12.11
N PHE A 43 6.03 -11.76 11.85
CA PHE A 43 5.61 -12.70 10.82
C PHE A 43 4.23 -13.28 11.10
N VAL A 44 3.97 -13.70 12.35
CA VAL A 44 2.65 -14.23 12.75
C VAL A 44 1.58 -13.16 12.65
N ALA A 45 1.85 -11.95 13.14
CA ALA A 45 0.93 -10.82 13.05
C ALA A 45 0.63 -10.46 11.58
N LEU A 46 1.66 -10.46 10.71
CA LEU A 46 1.52 -10.24 9.27
C LEU A 46 0.61 -11.30 8.62
N MET A 47 0.84 -12.59 8.93
CA MET A 47 0.02 -13.67 8.37
C MET A 47 -1.44 -13.57 8.82
N ILE A 48 -1.69 -13.32 10.11
CA ILE A 48 -3.04 -13.11 10.64
C ILE A 48 -3.70 -11.93 9.93
N LEU A 49 -2.98 -10.82 9.76
CA LEU A 49 -3.49 -9.62 9.12
C LEU A 49 -3.85 -9.89 7.64
N ILE A 50 -2.96 -10.56 6.89
CA ILE A 50 -3.19 -10.89 5.48
C ILE A 50 -4.40 -11.82 5.31
N VAL A 51 -4.51 -12.87 6.13
CA VAL A 51 -5.69 -13.76 6.10
C VAL A 51 -6.96 -12.96 6.44
N THR A 52 -6.93 -12.12 7.48
CA THR A 52 -8.09 -11.33 7.90
C THR A 52 -8.50 -10.31 6.83
N LEU A 53 -7.52 -9.69 6.14
CA LEU A 53 -7.78 -8.84 4.98
C LEU A 53 -8.48 -9.62 3.87
N GLY A 54 -7.97 -10.81 3.54
CA GLY A 54 -8.61 -11.69 2.57
C GLY A 54 -10.05 -12.02 2.97
N VAL A 55 -10.29 -12.42 4.23
CA VAL A 55 -11.64 -12.70 4.76
C VAL A 55 -12.56 -11.48 4.63
N ASN A 56 -12.09 -10.31 5.02
CA ASN A 56 -12.86 -9.06 4.96
C ASN A 56 -13.27 -8.72 3.52
N LEU A 57 -12.34 -8.88 2.57
CA LEU A 57 -12.60 -8.65 1.14
C LEU A 57 -13.57 -9.69 0.55
N GLY A 58 -13.38 -10.97 0.91
CA GLY A 58 -14.25 -12.07 0.42
C GLY A 58 -15.68 -12.01 0.98
N ALA A 59 -15.85 -11.49 2.20
CA ALA A 59 -17.16 -11.31 2.83
C ALA A 59 -17.91 -10.05 2.37
N ASN A 60 -17.28 -9.18 1.58
CA ASN A 60 -17.90 -7.95 1.11
C ASN A 60 -18.80 -8.21 -0.10
N ASP A 61 -20.12 -8.25 0.13
CA ASP A 61 -21.11 -8.50 -0.92
C ASP A 61 -21.12 -7.40 -2.00
N GLU A 62 -20.79 -6.16 -1.65
CA GLU A 62 -20.71 -5.05 -2.60
C GLU A 62 -19.58 -5.26 -3.62
N VAL A 63 -18.42 -5.74 -3.16
CA VAL A 63 -17.31 -6.14 -4.04
C VAL A 63 -17.73 -7.26 -4.99
N VAL A 64 -18.35 -8.29 -4.45
CA VAL A 64 -18.70 -9.49 -5.24
C VAL A 64 -19.83 -9.22 -6.24
N SER A 65 -20.87 -8.47 -5.85
CA SER A 65 -22.03 -8.17 -6.71
C SER A 65 -21.68 -7.21 -7.86
N SER A 66 -20.78 -6.26 -7.62
CA SER A 66 -20.37 -5.28 -8.62
C SER A 66 -19.46 -5.85 -9.72
N LEU A 67 -18.91 -7.05 -9.54
CA LEU A 67 -18.02 -7.68 -10.51
C LEU A 67 -18.68 -7.98 -11.88
N GLY A 68 -19.99 -8.19 -11.92
CA GLY A 68 -20.69 -8.63 -13.15
C GLY A 68 -20.88 -7.55 -14.20
N GLU A 69 -21.23 -6.32 -13.81
CA GLU A 69 -21.64 -5.27 -14.76
C GLU A 69 -20.52 -4.29 -15.11
N ILE A 70 -19.70 -3.93 -14.12
CA ILE A 70 -18.66 -2.90 -14.26
C ILE A 70 -17.24 -3.44 -14.07
N GLY A 71 -17.13 -4.76 -13.79
CA GLY A 71 -15.87 -5.40 -13.42
C GLY A 71 -14.77 -5.24 -14.45
N LEU A 72 -15.10 -5.34 -15.74
CA LEU A 72 -14.10 -5.21 -16.81
C LEU A 72 -13.50 -3.80 -16.86
N SER A 73 -14.34 -2.77 -16.77
CA SER A 73 -13.87 -1.38 -16.76
C SER A 73 -13.00 -1.11 -15.53
N ALA A 74 -13.43 -1.55 -14.35
CA ALA A 74 -12.67 -1.43 -13.12
C ALA A 74 -11.33 -2.17 -13.19
N LEU A 75 -11.32 -3.39 -13.74
CA LEU A 75 -10.12 -4.20 -13.94
C LEU A 75 -9.10 -3.49 -14.84
N VAL A 76 -9.55 -3.03 -16.00
CA VAL A 76 -8.68 -2.35 -16.96
C VAL A 76 -8.10 -1.07 -16.35
N ILE A 77 -8.93 -0.24 -15.71
CA ILE A 77 -8.45 0.99 -15.02
C ILE A 77 -7.42 0.62 -13.95
N THR A 78 -7.68 -0.40 -13.14
CA THR A 78 -6.77 -0.84 -12.09
C THR A 78 -5.41 -1.25 -12.65
N VAL A 79 -5.40 -2.13 -13.65
CA VAL A 79 -4.16 -2.64 -14.24
C VAL A 79 -3.35 -1.51 -14.87
N PHE A 80 -4.00 -0.62 -15.61
CA PHE A 80 -3.33 0.53 -16.23
C PHE A 80 -2.81 1.51 -15.19
N ALA A 81 -3.59 1.86 -14.17
CA ALA A 81 -3.17 2.76 -13.10
C ALA A 81 -1.99 2.19 -12.30
N MET A 82 -2.00 0.90 -11.97
CA MET A 82 -0.90 0.22 -11.28
C MET A 82 0.35 0.14 -12.16
N ALA A 83 0.21 -0.23 -13.43
CA ALA A 83 1.33 -0.25 -14.37
C ALA A 83 1.93 1.15 -14.55
N GLY A 84 1.09 2.18 -14.67
CA GLY A 84 1.52 3.57 -14.77
C GLY A 84 2.28 4.04 -13.55
N SER A 85 1.78 3.75 -12.35
CA SER A 85 2.47 4.09 -11.10
C SER A 85 3.81 3.37 -10.97
N LEU A 86 3.86 2.09 -11.36
CA LEU A 86 5.08 1.28 -11.35
C LEU A 86 6.15 1.82 -12.32
N VAL A 87 5.75 2.13 -13.54
CA VAL A 87 6.65 2.70 -14.56
C VAL A 87 7.16 4.08 -14.13
N ALA A 88 6.25 4.97 -13.70
CA ALA A 88 6.63 6.31 -13.26
C ALA A 88 7.62 6.27 -12.08
N LEU A 89 7.37 5.40 -11.09
CA LEU A 89 8.26 5.28 -9.95
C LEU A 89 9.60 4.61 -10.33
N THR A 90 9.59 3.64 -11.26
CA THR A 90 10.83 3.05 -11.78
C THR A 90 11.70 4.11 -12.49
N LEU A 91 11.08 4.97 -13.30
CA LEU A 91 11.76 6.09 -13.95
C LEU A 91 12.32 7.08 -12.90
N LEU A 92 11.49 7.47 -11.93
CA LEU A 92 11.91 8.36 -10.84
C LEU A 92 13.10 7.78 -10.07
N ARG A 93 13.03 6.50 -9.68
CA ARG A 93 14.12 5.83 -8.95
C ARG A 93 15.42 5.82 -9.74
N ARG A 94 15.34 5.47 -11.03
CA ARG A 94 16.53 5.32 -11.88
C ARG A 94 17.20 6.65 -12.23
N PHE A 95 16.40 7.65 -12.60
CA PHE A 95 16.90 8.90 -13.18
C PHE A 95 17.03 10.04 -12.17
N VAL A 96 16.11 10.16 -11.21
CA VAL A 96 16.08 11.26 -10.25
C VAL A 96 16.69 10.85 -8.91
N LEU A 97 16.18 9.78 -8.29
CA LEU A 97 16.66 9.33 -6.99
C LEU A 97 18.01 8.61 -7.08
N LYS A 98 18.38 8.10 -8.27
CA LYS A 98 19.62 7.36 -8.54
C LYS A 98 19.86 6.21 -7.55
N LEU A 99 18.76 5.58 -7.11
CA LEU A 99 18.80 4.43 -6.22
C LEU A 99 18.97 3.14 -7.02
N ASP A 100 19.58 2.15 -6.40
CA ASP A 100 19.66 0.80 -6.92
C ASP A 100 18.32 0.06 -6.79
N ARG A 101 18.29 -1.23 -7.13
CA ARG A 101 17.10 -2.08 -7.06
C ARG A 101 16.57 -2.24 -5.63
N TYR A 102 17.45 -2.19 -4.65
CA TYR A 102 17.13 -2.36 -3.24
C TYR A 102 16.76 -1.03 -2.55
N GLY A 103 16.76 0.09 -3.29
CA GLY A 103 16.45 1.41 -2.75
C GLY A 103 17.63 2.09 -2.06
N LEU A 104 18.86 1.63 -2.34
CA LEU A 104 20.09 2.18 -1.79
C LEU A 104 20.76 3.14 -2.78
N PRO A 105 21.49 4.15 -2.30
CA PRO A 105 22.31 5.01 -3.16
C PRO A 105 23.34 4.17 -3.94
N ARG A 106 23.48 4.44 -5.22
CA ARG A 106 24.46 3.76 -6.08
C ARG A 106 25.88 4.06 -5.57
N GLY A 107 26.61 3.01 -5.18
CA GLY A 107 28.00 3.11 -4.69
C GLY A 107 28.21 2.70 -3.24
N SER A 108 27.20 2.36 -2.47
CA SER A 108 27.32 1.84 -1.11
C SER A 108 27.47 0.32 -1.08
N GLU A 109 28.69 -0.17 -1.36
CA GLU A 109 28.98 -1.63 -1.48
C GLU A 109 28.77 -2.37 -0.14
N ALA A 110 29.17 -1.79 0.99
CA ALA A 110 29.02 -2.42 2.31
C ALA A 110 27.55 -2.61 2.74
N ALA A 111 26.67 -1.66 2.42
CA ALA A 111 25.23 -1.80 2.68
C ALA A 111 24.55 -2.81 1.72
N ARG A 112 25.12 -3.02 0.52
CA ARG A 112 24.67 -4.03 -0.43
C ARG A 112 24.89 -5.46 0.05
N GLU A 113 26.03 -5.74 0.67
CA GLU A 113 26.35 -7.09 1.15
C GLU A 113 25.44 -7.50 2.31
N GLU A 114 25.20 -6.62 3.27
CA GLU A 114 24.29 -6.88 4.39
C GLU A 114 22.83 -7.08 3.93
N GLU A 115 22.35 -6.28 2.98
CA GLU A 115 20.97 -6.37 2.51
C GLU A 115 20.76 -7.44 1.44
N SER A 116 21.78 -7.78 0.63
CA SER A 116 21.71 -8.93 -0.29
C SER A 116 21.64 -10.26 0.47
N HIS A 117 22.27 -10.35 1.64
CA HIS A 117 22.12 -11.50 2.55
C HIS A 117 20.74 -11.56 3.22
N GLN A 118 20.11 -10.43 3.51
CA GLN A 118 18.73 -10.39 4.03
C GLN A 118 17.70 -10.67 2.91
N ALA A 119 17.92 -10.12 1.71
CA ALA A 119 17.06 -10.34 0.54
C ALA A 119 17.12 -11.79 0.02
N SER A 120 18.28 -12.45 0.13
CA SER A 120 18.40 -13.88 -0.26
C SER A 120 17.65 -14.80 0.72
N LYS A 121 17.35 -14.31 1.93
CA LYS A 121 16.49 -14.98 2.91
C LYS A 121 15.00 -14.61 2.77
N ALA A 122 14.65 -13.59 1.96
CA ALA A 122 13.27 -13.36 1.53
C ALA A 122 12.89 -14.48 0.52
N ASP A 123 12.65 -15.60 1.11
CA ASP A 123 12.49 -16.91 0.52
C ASP A 123 11.29 -16.91 -0.44
N ASN A 124 11.40 -17.62 -1.56
CA ASN A 124 10.27 -17.90 -2.45
C ASN A 124 9.04 -18.44 -1.71
N SER A 125 9.25 -19.01 -0.52
CA SER A 125 8.21 -19.50 0.37
C SER A 125 7.34 -18.37 0.92
N LEU A 126 7.90 -17.21 1.31
CA LEU A 126 7.14 -16.09 1.88
C LEU A 126 6.15 -15.51 0.85
N THR A 127 6.58 -15.35 -0.41
CA THR A 127 5.72 -14.91 -1.51
C THR A 127 4.55 -15.87 -1.70
N LEU A 128 4.82 -17.17 -1.71
CA LEU A 128 3.78 -18.19 -1.84
C LEU A 128 2.81 -18.14 -0.66
N TRP A 129 3.32 -18.03 0.58
CA TRP A 129 2.48 -17.94 1.78
C TRP A 129 1.56 -16.72 1.79
N ILE A 130 2.05 -15.54 1.33
CA ILE A 130 1.23 -14.33 1.21
C ILE A 130 0.09 -14.55 0.21
N VAL A 131 0.38 -15.04 -0.99
CA VAL A 131 -0.64 -15.28 -2.02
C VAL A 131 -1.66 -16.32 -1.55
N VAL A 132 -1.19 -17.44 -1.00
CA VAL A 132 -2.06 -18.50 -0.47
C VAL A 132 -2.93 -17.97 0.67
N ALA A 133 -2.37 -17.19 1.59
CA ALA A 133 -3.10 -16.62 2.73
C ALA A 133 -4.22 -15.68 2.28
N VAL A 134 -3.97 -14.81 1.27
CA VAL A 134 -5.01 -13.91 0.71
C VAL A 134 -6.12 -14.72 0.06
N VAL A 135 -5.77 -15.65 -0.84
CA VAL A 135 -6.75 -16.45 -1.58
C VAL A 135 -7.60 -17.31 -0.65
N LEU A 136 -6.96 -18.00 0.31
CA LEU A 136 -7.68 -18.80 1.30
C LEU A 136 -8.54 -17.92 2.21
N GLY A 137 -8.06 -16.73 2.59
CA GLY A 137 -8.83 -15.75 3.34
C GLY A 137 -10.08 -15.31 2.58
N MET A 138 -9.95 -14.96 1.29
CA MET A 138 -11.08 -14.56 0.45
C MET A 138 -12.12 -15.69 0.30
N LEU A 139 -11.68 -16.92 0.05
CA LEU A 139 -12.55 -18.07 -0.04
C LEU A 139 -13.24 -18.37 1.30
N ALA A 140 -12.52 -18.29 2.40
CA ALA A 140 -13.07 -18.48 3.74
C ALA A 140 -14.12 -17.40 4.07
N GLY A 141 -13.83 -16.14 3.77
CA GLY A 141 -14.78 -15.04 3.96
C GLY A 141 -16.05 -15.18 3.14
N ARG A 142 -15.91 -15.71 1.92
CA ARG A 142 -17.05 -15.87 1.00
C ARG A 142 -17.94 -17.07 1.33
N PHE A 143 -17.34 -18.22 1.65
CA PHE A 143 -18.05 -19.51 1.66
C PHE A 143 -18.14 -20.18 3.03
N VAL A 144 -17.26 -19.81 3.97
CA VAL A 144 -17.10 -20.57 5.22
C VAL A 144 -17.50 -19.80 6.46
N LEU A 145 -17.11 -18.51 6.54
CA LEU A 145 -17.26 -17.73 7.76
C LEU A 145 -18.62 -17.04 7.83
N PRO A 146 -19.34 -17.17 8.96
CA PRO A 146 -20.61 -16.47 9.18
C PRO A 146 -20.38 -14.97 9.40
N ALA A 147 -21.40 -14.16 9.09
CA ALA A 147 -21.36 -12.71 9.24
C ALA A 147 -20.97 -12.25 10.68
N ALA A 148 -21.31 -13.04 11.68
CA ALA A 148 -20.93 -12.77 13.07
C ALA A 148 -19.41 -12.71 13.30
N VAL A 149 -18.62 -13.45 12.50
CA VAL A 149 -17.16 -13.45 12.58
C VAL A 149 -16.58 -12.34 11.72
N THR A 150 -17.10 -12.15 10.51
CA THR A 150 -16.57 -11.17 9.55
C THR A 150 -16.75 -9.72 10.02
N VAL A 151 -17.77 -9.42 10.82
CA VAL A 151 -17.98 -8.11 11.48
C VAL A 151 -16.76 -7.69 12.33
N HIS A 152 -16.03 -8.64 12.92
CA HIS A 152 -14.86 -8.35 13.76
C HIS A 152 -13.55 -8.21 12.96
N CYS A 153 -13.54 -8.52 11.65
CA CYS A 153 -12.34 -8.44 10.82
C CYS A 153 -11.71 -7.03 10.85
N GLY A 154 -12.52 -5.99 10.75
CA GLY A 154 -12.02 -4.60 10.83
C GLY A 154 -11.26 -4.30 12.13
N THR A 155 -11.75 -4.80 13.27
CA THR A 155 -11.07 -4.63 14.56
C THR A 155 -9.75 -5.40 14.62
N ILE A 156 -9.72 -6.62 14.09
CA ILE A 156 -8.51 -7.45 14.02
C ILE A 156 -7.47 -6.81 13.10
N ILE A 157 -7.89 -6.29 11.95
CA ILE A 157 -7.03 -5.59 11.00
C ILE A 157 -6.40 -4.36 11.67
N ASN A 158 -7.19 -3.51 12.31
CA ASN A 158 -6.69 -2.30 12.98
C ASN A 158 -5.71 -2.65 14.11
N PHE A 159 -6.04 -3.63 14.95
CA PHE A 159 -5.15 -4.06 16.02
C PHE A 159 -3.84 -4.65 15.48
N GLY A 160 -3.92 -5.52 14.46
CA GLY A 160 -2.76 -6.11 13.80
C GLY A 160 -1.87 -5.06 13.17
N LEU A 161 -2.49 -4.05 12.50
CA LEU A 161 -1.78 -2.92 11.93
C LEU A 161 -1.06 -2.09 13.00
N TYR A 162 -1.73 -1.73 14.09
CA TYR A 162 -1.11 -0.96 15.19
C TYR A 162 0.08 -1.70 15.79
N LEU A 163 -0.06 -3.01 16.00
CA LEU A 163 1.01 -3.86 16.50
C LEU A 163 2.20 -3.88 15.53
N LEU A 164 1.94 -4.06 14.24
CA LEU A 164 2.98 -4.09 13.22
C LEU A 164 3.69 -2.75 13.07
N LEU A 165 2.96 -1.63 13.05
CA LEU A 165 3.56 -0.29 12.99
C LEU A 165 4.47 -0.02 14.20
N PHE A 166 4.03 -0.41 15.40
CA PHE A 166 4.82 -0.31 16.61
C PHE A 166 6.11 -1.15 16.53
N MET A 167 5.98 -2.42 16.04
CA MET A 167 7.12 -3.33 15.92
C MET A 167 8.11 -2.88 14.85
N VAL A 168 7.62 -2.42 13.69
CA VAL A 168 8.46 -1.81 12.64
C VAL A 168 9.21 -0.60 13.19
N GLY A 169 8.52 0.29 13.92
CA GLY A 169 9.17 1.41 14.60
C GLY A 169 10.26 0.95 15.56
N MET A 170 10.00 -0.11 16.33
CA MET A 170 10.97 -0.66 17.29
C MET A 170 12.23 -1.22 16.59
N ASP A 171 12.08 -1.90 15.47
CA ASP A 171 13.21 -2.41 14.70
C ASP A 171 14.01 -1.28 14.05
N MET A 172 13.35 -0.26 13.49
CA MET A 172 14.01 0.96 12.99
C MET A 172 14.79 1.69 14.12
N GLY A 173 14.21 1.80 15.31
CA GLY A 173 14.86 2.41 16.47
C GLY A 173 16.08 1.61 16.95
N LYS A 174 16.01 0.28 16.89
CA LYS A 174 17.11 -0.62 17.26
C LYS A 174 18.30 -0.50 16.31
N GLN A 175 18.04 -0.39 15.00
CA GLN A 175 19.09 -0.18 14.00
C GLN A 175 19.80 1.18 14.21
N GLY A 176 19.11 2.15 14.81
CA GLY A 176 19.64 3.49 15.06
C GLY A 176 19.77 4.34 13.79
N THR A 177 19.25 3.85 12.67
CA THR A 177 19.32 4.51 11.35
C THR A 177 18.11 5.37 11.05
N PHE A 178 17.00 5.26 11.83
CA PHE A 178 15.74 5.94 11.56
C PHE A 178 15.90 7.43 11.24
N LEU A 179 16.59 8.18 12.11
CA LEU A 179 16.80 9.63 11.90
C LEU A 179 17.74 9.91 10.71
N SER A 180 18.73 9.04 10.47
CA SER A 180 19.62 9.16 9.32
C SER A 180 18.89 8.80 8.04
N ASP A 181 18.05 7.77 8.05
CA ASP A 181 17.27 7.34 6.88
C ASP A 181 16.24 8.39 6.49
N VAL A 182 15.53 8.99 7.47
CA VAL A 182 14.64 10.14 7.23
C VAL A 182 15.42 11.35 6.69
N LYS A 183 16.61 11.66 7.24
CA LYS A 183 17.45 12.75 6.73
C LYS A 183 18.02 12.46 5.34
N THR A 184 18.43 11.21 5.08
CA THR A 184 19.02 10.79 3.80
C THR A 184 17.95 10.71 2.71
N ALA A 185 16.77 10.20 3.04
CA ALA A 185 15.62 10.17 2.14
C ALA A 185 15.15 11.61 1.79
N GLY A 186 15.30 12.56 2.72
CA GLY A 186 15.12 14.00 2.51
C GLY A 186 13.81 14.35 1.81
N PHE A 187 13.78 15.51 1.18
CA PHE A 187 12.62 16.00 0.42
C PHE A 187 12.31 15.15 -0.82
N GLN A 188 13.27 14.34 -1.26
CA GLN A 188 13.13 13.47 -2.45
C GLN A 188 12.07 12.38 -2.26
N VAL A 189 11.78 11.95 -1.03
CA VAL A 189 10.71 10.99 -0.74
C VAL A 189 9.35 11.50 -1.18
N LEU A 190 9.11 12.81 -1.13
CA LEU A 190 7.86 13.42 -1.59
C LEU A 190 7.65 13.34 -3.10
N LEU A 191 8.70 13.07 -3.87
CA LEU A 191 8.59 12.82 -5.31
C LEU A 191 7.92 11.46 -5.61
N VAL A 192 7.99 10.51 -4.66
CA VAL A 192 7.38 9.18 -4.82
C VAL A 192 5.86 9.27 -5.00
N PRO A 193 5.08 9.87 -4.08
CA PRO A 193 3.64 10.00 -4.27
C PRO A 193 3.27 10.82 -5.51
N VAL A 194 4.08 11.82 -5.88
CA VAL A 194 3.85 12.60 -7.11
C VAL A 194 3.99 11.70 -8.34
N ALA A 195 5.03 10.87 -8.41
CA ALA A 195 5.21 9.93 -9.52
C ALA A 195 4.09 8.89 -9.57
N VAL A 196 3.68 8.37 -8.41
CA VAL A 196 2.56 7.40 -8.29
C VAL A 196 1.26 8.03 -8.79
N CYS A 197 0.96 9.25 -8.37
CA CYS A 197 -0.23 10.01 -8.78
C CYS A 197 -0.24 10.22 -10.29
N LEU A 198 0.80 10.84 -10.83
CA LEU A 198 0.90 11.16 -12.26
C LEU A 198 0.87 9.88 -13.11
N GLY A 199 1.64 8.87 -12.75
CA GLY A 199 1.67 7.60 -13.48
C GLY A 199 0.31 6.91 -13.50
N SER A 200 -0.39 6.87 -12.35
CA SER A 200 -1.74 6.30 -12.26
C SER A 200 -2.74 7.04 -13.14
N LEU A 201 -2.75 8.38 -13.08
CA LEU A 201 -3.72 9.20 -13.83
C LEU A 201 -3.47 9.15 -15.33
N VAL A 202 -2.21 9.27 -15.77
CA VAL A 202 -1.86 9.20 -17.19
C VAL A 202 -2.25 7.85 -17.79
N CYS A 203 -1.92 6.75 -17.11
CA CYS A 203 -2.28 5.44 -17.63
C CYS A 203 -3.79 5.15 -17.51
N ALA A 204 -4.48 5.68 -16.50
CA ALA A 204 -5.95 5.62 -16.45
C ALA A 204 -6.61 6.42 -17.59
N ALA A 205 -6.03 7.57 -17.98
CA ALA A 205 -6.46 8.33 -19.17
C ALA A 205 -6.31 7.48 -20.44
N VAL A 206 -5.18 6.78 -20.59
CA VAL A 206 -4.96 5.85 -21.70
C VAL A 206 -5.96 4.71 -21.69
N ALA A 207 -6.26 4.12 -20.51
CA ALA A 207 -7.31 3.11 -20.38
C ALA A 207 -8.67 3.63 -20.85
N GLY A 208 -8.99 4.88 -20.54
CA GLY A 208 -10.23 5.55 -20.95
C GLY A 208 -10.41 5.70 -22.47
N LEU A 209 -9.34 5.60 -23.27
CA LEU A 209 -9.44 5.55 -24.74
C LEU A 209 -10.10 4.25 -25.26
N PHE A 210 -10.01 3.17 -24.47
CA PHE A 210 -10.50 1.85 -24.84
C PHE A 210 -11.80 1.47 -24.12
N LEU A 211 -12.20 2.28 -23.12
CA LEU A 211 -13.37 1.99 -22.27
C LEU A 211 -14.56 2.88 -22.66
N PRO A 212 -15.79 2.39 -22.48
CA PRO A 212 -17.01 3.17 -22.74
C PRO A 212 -17.16 4.37 -21.79
N LEU A 213 -16.45 4.37 -20.65
CA LEU A 213 -16.45 5.49 -19.70
C LEU A 213 -15.75 6.77 -20.21
N GLY A 214 -14.82 6.63 -21.17
CA GLY A 214 -14.03 7.74 -21.65
C GLY A 214 -12.87 8.12 -20.70
N ILE A 215 -12.09 9.11 -21.13
CA ILE A 215 -10.83 9.50 -20.47
C ILE A 215 -11.09 10.07 -19.09
N LYS A 216 -11.99 11.06 -19.00
CA LYS A 216 -12.29 11.79 -17.75
C LYS A 216 -12.76 10.87 -16.64
N ASP A 217 -13.74 10.02 -16.94
CA ASP A 217 -14.35 9.12 -15.97
C ASP A 217 -13.37 8.03 -15.49
N SER A 218 -12.52 7.54 -16.41
CA SER A 218 -11.45 6.61 -16.08
C SER A 218 -10.39 7.25 -15.15
N MET A 219 -10.00 8.50 -15.42
CA MET A 219 -9.13 9.27 -14.53
C MET A 219 -9.80 9.54 -13.19
N ALA A 220 -11.08 9.90 -13.18
CA ALA A 220 -11.84 10.16 -11.97
C ALA A 220 -11.93 8.90 -11.09
N ALA A 221 -12.20 7.74 -11.68
CA ALA A 221 -12.22 6.47 -10.95
C ALA A 221 -10.84 6.12 -10.35
N ALA A 222 -9.75 6.29 -11.14
CA ALA A 222 -8.39 6.02 -10.70
C ALA A 222 -7.86 7.02 -9.67
N SER A 223 -8.40 8.25 -9.63
CA SER A 223 -7.95 9.31 -8.72
C SER A 223 -8.19 9.01 -7.24
N GLY A 224 -8.98 7.97 -6.95
CA GLY A 224 -9.12 7.43 -5.60
C GLY A 224 -7.86 6.82 -5.03
N MET A 225 -6.85 6.55 -5.88
CA MET A 225 -5.51 6.06 -5.48
C MET A 225 -5.52 4.88 -4.51
N GLY A 226 -6.52 3.97 -4.60
CA GLY A 226 -6.69 2.85 -3.68
C GLY A 226 -7.61 3.13 -2.49
N TRP A 227 -8.16 4.35 -2.35
CA TRP A 227 -9.09 4.67 -1.27
C TRP A 227 -10.54 4.38 -1.67
N TYR A 228 -10.90 3.11 -1.59
CA TYR A 228 -12.20 2.60 -2.05
C TYR A 228 -13.41 3.08 -1.22
N SER A 229 -13.23 3.58 0.00
CA SER A 229 -14.35 4.10 0.81
C SER A 229 -14.62 5.58 0.56
N LEU A 230 -13.62 6.39 0.24
CA LEU A 230 -13.77 7.83 0.05
C LEU A 230 -14.05 8.21 -1.41
N ALA A 231 -13.30 7.66 -2.35
CA ALA A 231 -13.41 8.05 -3.75
C ALA A 231 -14.84 7.88 -4.31
N PRO A 232 -15.54 6.74 -4.06
CA PRO A 232 -16.92 6.58 -4.50
C PRO A 232 -17.87 7.62 -3.91
N THR A 233 -17.71 7.97 -2.63
CA THR A 233 -18.58 8.96 -1.97
C THR A 233 -18.42 10.36 -2.57
N LEU A 234 -17.21 10.70 -3.02
CA LEU A 234 -16.92 11.96 -3.71
C LEU A 234 -17.44 11.97 -5.15
N LEU A 235 -17.49 10.80 -5.80
CA LEU A 235 -17.94 10.63 -7.18
C LEU A 235 -19.46 10.40 -7.31
N ALA A 236 -20.13 9.93 -6.28
CA ALA A 236 -21.57 9.64 -6.32
C ALA A 236 -22.43 10.83 -6.76
N PRO A 237 -22.17 12.09 -6.33
CA PRO A 237 -22.91 13.25 -6.83
C PRO A 237 -22.66 13.57 -8.30
N TYR A 238 -21.53 13.14 -8.85
CA TYR A 238 -21.17 13.33 -10.25
C TYR A 238 -21.79 12.26 -11.14
N SER A 239 -21.57 10.98 -10.81
CA SER A 239 -22.09 9.82 -11.55
C SER A 239 -22.05 8.58 -10.67
N LEU A 240 -23.20 7.91 -10.50
CA LEU A 240 -23.30 6.65 -9.75
C LEU A 240 -22.52 5.51 -10.43
N SER A 241 -22.50 5.48 -11.76
CA SER A 241 -21.73 4.49 -12.52
C SER A 241 -20.23 4.66 -12.30
N VAL A 242 -19.71 5.89 -12.40
CA VAL A 242 -18.28 6.19 -12.15
C VAL A 242 -17.92 5.93 -10.70
N SER A 243 -18.82 6.23 -9.76
CA SER A 243 -18.67 5.92 -8.33
C SER A 243 -18.50 4.42 -8.10
N ALA A 244 -19.35 3.60 -8.71
CA ALA A 244 -19.30 2.14 -8.60
C ALA A 244 -18.00 1.57 -9.23
N VAL A 245 -17.60 2.07 -10.41
CA VAL A 245 -16.30 1.71 -11.02
C VAL A 245 -15.13 2.13 -10.13
N ALA A 246 -15.18 3.32 -9.55
CA ALA A 246 -14.15 3.79 -8.62
C ALA A 246 -14.05 2.91 -7.38
N PHE A 247 -15.18 2.52 -6.79
CA PHE A 247 -15.19 1.56 -5.68
C PHE A 247 -14.43 0.29 -6.05
N LEU A 248 -14.87 -0.36 -7.11
CA LEU A 248 -14.33 -1.64 -7.51
C LEU A 248 -12.86 -1.57 -7.95
N SER A 249 -12.48 -0.54 -8.73
CA SER A 249 -11.10 -0.37 -9.17
C SER A 249 -10.13 -0.12 -8.01
N ASN A 250 -10.54 0.64 -7.00
CA ASN A 250 -9.70 0.90 -5.83
C ASN A 250 -9.61 -0.31 -4.90
N VAL A 251 -10.67 -1.13 -4.77
CA VAL A 251 -10.62 -2.43 -4.09
C VAL A 251 -9.69 -3.40 -4.83
N MET A 252 -9.85 -3.52 -6.16
CA MET A 252 -8.97 -4.36 -6.98
C MET A 252 -7.51 -3.93 -6.88
N ARG A 253 -7.24 -2.63 -6.80
CA ARG A 253 -5.88 -2.10 -6.62
C ARG A 253 -5.25 -2.61 -5.33
N GLU A 254 -5.98 -2.64 -4.22
CA GLU A 254 -5.49 -3.19 -2.95
C GLU A 254 -5.20 -4.69 -3.07
N ILE A 255 -6.14 -5.48 -3.58
CA ILE A 255 -5.99 -6.93 -3.77
C ILE A 255 -4.78 -7.24 -4.67
N PHE A 256 -4.72 -6.61 -5.85
CA PHE A 256 -3.63 -6.85 -6.80
C PHE A 256 -2.28 -6.38 -6.27
N SER A 257 -2.25 -5.32 -5.45
CA SER A 257 -1.03 -4.87 -4.79
C SER A 257 -0.49 -5.93 -3.85
N ILE A 258 -1.33 -6.50 -2.98
CA ILE A 258 -0.94 -7.55 -2.04
C ILE A 258 -0.33 -8.75 -2.79
N ILE A 259 -0.95 -9.15 -3.90
CA ILE A 259 -0.48 -10.27 -4.73
C ILE A 259 0.81 -9.91 -5.49
N SER A 260 0.90 -8.68 -6.03
CA SER A 260 1.98 -8.29 -6.95
C SER A 260 3.25 -7.84 -6.24
N ILE A 261 3.17 -7.30 -5.02
CA ILE A 261 4.31 -6.75 -4.27
C ILE A 261 5.48 -7.75 -4.19
N PRO A 262 5.30 -9.02 -3.80
CA PRO A 262 6.40 -9.97 -3.74
C PRO A 262 7.10 -10.18 -5.09
N PHE A 263 6.34 -10.17 -6.19
CA PHE A 263 6.89 -10.30 -7.54
C PHE A 263 7.64 -9.03 -7.97
N VAL A 264 7.07 -7.85 -7.67
CA VAL A 264 7.72 -6.56 -7.96
C VAL A 264 9.01 -6.41 -7.16
N ALA A 265 9.02 -6.78 -5.89
CA ALA A 265 10.22 -6.81 -5.07
C ALA A 265 11.30 -7.70 -5.68
N LYS A 266 10.92 -8.90 -6.13
CA LYS A 266 11.84 -9.87 -6.69
C LYS A 266 12.41 -9.48 -8.06
N TYR A 267 11.61 -8.89 -8.94
CA TYR A 267 11.99 -8.72 -10.35
C TYR A 267 12.26 -7.27 -10.76
N ILE A 268 11.66 -6.27 -10.09
CA ILE A 268 11.73 -4.87 -10.49
C ILE A 268 12.52 -4.04 -9.49
N GLY A 269 12.04 -3.93 -8.25
CA GLY A 269 12.74 -3.20 -7.20
C GLY A 269 11.87 -2.95 -5.97
N TYR A 270 12.53 -2.60 -4.88
CA TYR A 270 11.91 -2.48 -3.57
C TYR A 270 11.12 -1.19 -3.42
N VAL A 271 11.65 -0.08 -3.92
CA VAL A 271 10.95 1.23 -3.87
C VAL A 271 9.65 1.17 -4.67
N GLU A 272 9.66 0.45 -5.77
CA GLU A 272 8.50 0.27 -6.65
C GLU A 272 7.32 -0.42 -5.96
N CYS A 273 7.57 -1.24 -4.94
CA CYS A 273 6.51 -1.86 -4.15
C CYS A 273 5.59 -0.82 -3.50
N ALA A 274 6.14 0.36 -3.14
CA ALA A 274 5.37 1.46 -2.57
C ALA A 274 4.38 2.11 -3.56
N SER A 275 4.56 1.91 -4.87
CA SER A 275 3.70 2.53 -5.89
C SER A 275 2.38 1.80 -6.09
N LEU A 276 2.34 0.51 -5.83
CA LEU A 276 1.21 -0.34 -6.19
C LEU A 276 -0.06 -0.02 -5.39
N PRO A 277 -0.01 0.01 -4.04
CA PRO A 277 -1.21 0.16 -3.23
C PRO A 277 -1.78 1.59 -3.21
N GLY A 278 -0.99 2.59 -3.60
CA GLY A 278 -1.43 3.98 -3.53
C GLY A 278 -1.60 4.46 -2.08
N ALA A 279 -2.80 4.90 -1.70
CA ALA A 279 -3.11 5.37 -0.34
C ALA A 279 -2.95 4.26 0.72
N ALA A 280 -3.31 3.01 0.38
CA ALA A 280 -3.16 1.86 1.28
C ALA A 280 -1.69 1.49 1.58
N ALA A 281 -0.73 2.19 0.97
CA ALA A 281 0.71 2.01 1.23
C ALA A 281 1.15 2.43 2.64
N MET A 282 0.33 3.20 3.36
CA MET A 282 0.63 3.63 4.73
C MET A 282 0.03 2.73 5.82
N ASP A 283 -0.94 1.91 5.47
CA ASP A 283 -1.75 1.13 6.42
C ASP A 283 -1.86 -0.34 6.01
N THR A 284 -2.98 -0.76 5.41
CA THR A 284 -3.33 -2.17 5.19
C THR A 284 -2.30 -2.96 4.39
N VAL A 285 -1.63 -2.33 3.41
CA VAL A 285 -0.65 -2.98 2.53
C VAL A 285 0.80 -2.77 3.00
N LEU A 286 1.04 -1.82 3.92
CA LEU A 286 2.39 -1.54 4.43
C LEU A 286 3.10 -2.79 4.97
N PRO A 287 2.45 -3.66 5.76
CA PRO A 287 3.08 -4.88 6.26
C PRO A 287 3.54 -5.82 5.14
N VAL A 288 2.79 -5.88 4.02
CA VAL A 288 3.16 -6.69 2.85
C VAL A 288 4.39 -6.11 2.15
N VAL A 289 4.44 -4.79 2.01
CA VAL A 289 5.61 -4.08 1.44
C VAL A 289 6.85 -4.37 2.29
N VAL A 290 6.76 -4.18 3.61
CA VAL A 290 7.88 -4.40 4.53
C VAL A 290 8.29 -5.88 4.56
N GLY A 291 7.32 -6.80 4.56
CA GLY A 291 7.59 -8.24 4.56
C GLY A 291 8.25 -8.74 3.27
N ALA A 292 7.98 -8.11 2.13
CA ALA A 292 8.56 -8.46 0.84
C ALA A 292 9.87 -7.72 0.52
N THR A 293 10.23 -6.69 1.31
CA THR A 293 11.39 -5.83 1.07
C THR A 293 12.25 -5.73 2.34
N HIS A 294 12.53 -4.54 2.80
CA HIS A 294 13.19 -4.26 4.09
C HIS A 294 12.62 -2.99 4.73
N GLU A 295 12.92 -2.80 6.00
CA GLU A 295 12.32 -1.77 6.85
C GLU A 295 12.52 -0.33 6.36
N ARG A 296 13.64 -0.03 5.67
CA ARG A 296 13.89 1.31 5.10
C ARG A 296 12.86 1.71 4.05
N ILE A 297 12.25 0.73 3.34
CA ILE A 297 11.21 0.99 2.36
C ILE A 297 9.93 1.52 3.02
N THR A 298 9.76 1.28 4.31
CA THR A 298 8.66 1.85 5.11
C THR A 298 8.53 3.35 4.93
N ILE A 299 9.65 4.08 4.88
CA ILE A 299 9.65 5.55 4.72
C ILE A 299 9.01 5.94 3.39
N TYR A 300 9.39 5.27 2.30
CA TYR A 300 8.83 5.54 0.97
C TYR A 300 7.36 5.16 0.89
N SER A 301 7.01 3.97 1.40
CA SER A 301 5.64 3.45 1.37
C SER A 301 4.70 4.30 2.23
N PHE A 302 5.09 4.53 3.48
CA PHE A 302 4.29 5.30 4.43
C PHE A 302 4.08 6.75 3.96
N THR A 303 5.16 7.44 3.56
CA THR A 303 5.06 8.81 3.05
C THR A 303 4.20 8.89 1.81
N SER A 304 4.33 7.90 0.89
CA SER A 304 3.51 7.84 -0.31
C SER A 304 2.02 7.69 0.05
N GLY A 305 1.69 6.76 0.93
CA GLY A 305 0.32 6.55 1.37
C GLY A 305 -0.29 7.78 2.04
N VAL A 306 0.46 8.43 2.95
CA VAL A 306 0.03 9.66 3.63
C VAL A 306 -0.28 10.78 2.64
N VAL A 307 0.67 11.09 1.75
CA VAL A 307 0.51 12.19 0.79
C VAL A 307 -0.64 11.91 -0.17
N LEU A 308 -0.76 10.67 -0.66
CA LEU A 308 -1.86 10.30 -1.55
C LEU A 308 -3.21 10.36 -0.84
N SER A 309 -3.30 9.94 0.43
CA SER A 309 -4.53 10.05 1.20
C SER A 309 -4.98 11.50 1.41
N LEU A 310 -4.02 12.41 1.62
CA LEU A 310 -4.33 13.84 1.71
C LEU A 310 -4.67 14.44 0.34
N ALA A 311 -4.16 13.87 -0.75
CA ALA A 311 -4.41 14.35 -2.10
C ALA A 311 -5.79 13.93 -2.66
N VAL A 312 -6.29 12.73 -2.34
CA VAL A 312 -7.56 12.18 -2.89
C VAL A 312 -8.74 13.12 -2.74
N PRO A 313 -9.03 13.74 -1.55
CA PRO A 313 -10.15 14.67 -1.40
C PRO A 313 -10.07 15.92 -2.29
N ILE A 314 -8.88 16.24 -2.77
CA ILE A 314 -8.62 17.37 -3.68
C ILE A 314 -8.63 16.90 -5.12
N LEU A 315 -7.99 15.76 -5.39
CA LEU A 315 -7.78 15.22 -6.72
C LEU A 315 -9.07 14.79 -7.40
N VAL A 316 -9.93 14.08 -6.68
CA VAL A 316 -11.21 13.59 -7.21
C VAL A 316 -12.09 14.74 -7.71
N PRO A 317 -12.41 15.75 -6.88
CA PRO A 317 -13.19 16.89 -7.35
C PRO A 317 -12.48 17.70 -8.46
N ALA A 318 -11.16 17.85 -8.39
CA ALA A 318 -10.40 18.57 -9.38
C ALA A 318 -10.50 17.92 -10.77
N ILE A 319 -10.42 16.59 -10.87
CA ILE A 319 -10.57 15.88 -12.15
C ILE A 319 -12.00 15.98 -12.66
N VAL A 320 -13.01 15.86 -11.79
CA VAL A 320 -14.41 16.03 -12.18
C VAL A 320 -14.69 17.44 -12.70
N ALA A 321 -14.01 18.45 -12.18
CA ALA A 321 -14.16 19.84 -12.59
C ALA A 321 -13.52 20.18 -13.96
N ILE A 322 -12.66 19.31 -14.52
CA ILE A 322 -12.03 19.56 -15.82
C ILE A 322 -13.13 19.55 -16.90
N PRO A 323 -13.28 20.64 -17.67
CA PRO A 323 -14.18 20.65 -18.81
C PRO A 323 -13.57 19.83 -19.95
N PHE A 324 -14.21 18.72 -20.30
CA PHE A 324 -13.94 17.94 -21.51
C PHE A 324 -15.16 18.00 -22.41
#